data_8771d9f06fb125b5eead155ded710ccc
#
_entry.id   8771d9f06fb125b5eead155ded710ccc
#
_cell.length_a   1.000
_cell.length_b   1.000
_cell.length_c   1.000
_cell.angle_alpha   90.00
_cell.angle_beta   90.00
_cell.angle_gamma   90.00
#
_symmetry.space_group_name_H-M   'P 1'
#
loop_
_entity.id
_entity.type
_entity.pdbx_description
1 polymer ?
#
loop_
_entity_poly.entity_id
_entity_poly.type
_entity_poly.pdbx_seq_one_letter_code
_entity_poly.pdbx_strand_id
1 'polypeptide(L)'
;MSTNLSRGLVTSIPERYVQFALFNLKKIYSDLGCQLPIEIWEVGNELSTESKKKISAITDKIIWRNVSEFTDNLAHWKGFQVKAFIVANSSFNEVLLFDADGIFHQNPENLFSDAGYQDTGFYLFRDLKRWVFEFNWYDKLMYQLGLRKPFKGNKFRNYAFYQQRQSWLRRCLNNQKPENFPIEWDYIWKDGIPEEPVIETYVDSGVVAINRSKHPETIKCLYALNDNHPDTYKYVWGDKETFWISALMAKEPFTVNPQWAYEEASDNSEGWKTKKDLICQAWNGKLFFTQKGVV
;
A
#
# COMPACT_ATOMS: atom_id res chain seq x y z
N MET A 1 -22.92 7.10 -21.52
CA MET A 1 -21.48 7.29 -21.81
C MET A 1 -20.81 7.68 -20.50
N SER A 2 -20.06 6.80 -19.89
CA SER A 2 -19.26 7.11 -18.70
C SER A 2 -18.16 8.08 -19.16
N THR A 3 -18.19 9.31 -18.68
CA THR A 3 -17.06 10.24 -18.80
C THR A 3 -15.92 9.63 -18.00
N ASN A 4 -14.97 8.97 -18.66
CA ASN A 4 -13.73 8.55 -18.03
C ASN A 4 -13.04 9.82 -17.52
N LEU A 5 -13.22 10.11 -16.23
CA LEU A 5 -12.47 11.17 -15.56
C LEU A 5 -11.01 10.74 -15.62
N SER A 6 -10.17 11.59 -16.21
CA SER A 6 -8.78 11.20 -16.50
C SER A 6 -7.99 10.90 -15.22
N ARG A 7 -8.26 11.61 -14.11
CA ARG A 7 -7.41 11.61 -12.91
C ARG A 7 -8.22 11.90 -11.65
N GLY A 8 -7.91 11.21 -10.54
CA GLY A 8 -8.58 11.44 -9.26
C GLY A 8 -7.93 10.77 -8.06
N LEU A 9 -8.40 11.17 -6.89
CA LEU A 9 -8.05 10.60 -5.61
C LEU A 9 -8.97 9.41 -5.30
N VAL A 10 -8.47 8.38 -4.63
CA VAL A 10 -9.24 7.19 -4.24
C VAL A 10 -8.91 6.78 -2.82
N THR A 11 -9.91 6.56 -1.99
CA THR A 11 -9.72 6.04 -0.63
C THR A 11 -10.93 5.21 -0.20
N SER A 12 -10.73 4.33 0.79
CA SER A 12 -11.81 3.62 1.48
C SER A 12 -11.85 4.06 2.94
N ILE A 13 -13.02 4.52 3.41
CA ILE A 13 -13.16 5.10 4.74
C ILE A 13 -14.11 4.23 5.58
N PRO A 14 -13.60 3.40 6.51
CA PRO A 14 -14.42 2.80 7.55
C PRO A 14 -14.83 3.84 8.60
N GLU A 15 -15.99 3.64 9.27
CA GLU A 15 -16.56 4.60 10.26
C GLU A 15 -15.54 5.05 11.31
N ARG A 16 -14.68 4.14 11.80
CA ARG A 16 -13.65 4.46 12.81
C ARG A 16 -12.62 5.50 12.35
N TYR A 17 -12.45 5.72 11.05
CA TYR A 17 -11.49 6.67 10.47
C TYR A 17 -12.12 7.97 9.97
N VAL A 18 -13.43 8.17 10.19
CA VAL A 18 -14.15 9.36 9.71
C VAL A 18 -13.51 10.66 10.18
N GLN A 19 -13.06 10.75 11.44
CA GLN A 19 -12.44 11.98 11.96
C GLN A 19 -11.12 12.31 11.25
N PHE A 20 -10.31 11.30 10.96
CA PHE A 20 -9.08 11.46 10.16
C PHE A 20 -9.41 11.91 8.74
N ALA A 21 -10.37 11.26 8.11
CA ALA A 21 -10.81 11.59 6.77
C ALA A 21 -11.34 13.03 6.67
N LEU A 22 -12.16 13.48 7.63
CA LEU A 22 -12.65 14.86 7.69
C LEU A 22 -11.50 15.87 7.76
N PHE A 23 -10.51 15.62 8.62
CA PHE A 23 -9.35 16.48 8.75
C PHE A 23 -8.53 16.50 7.46
N ASN A 24 -8.18 15.33 6.91
CA ASN A 24 -7.35 15.22 5.71
C ASN A 24 -8.05 15.82 4.48
N LEU A 25 -9.33 15.53 4.28
CA LEU A 25 -10.09 16.09 3.15
C LEU A 25 -10.18 17.62 3.21
N LYS A 26 -10.42 18.19 4.41
CA LYS A 26 -10.38 19.64 4.59
C LYS A 26 -8.99 20.19 4.21
N LYS A 27 -7.93 19.55 4.70
CA LYS A 27 -6.54 19.94 4.37
C LYS A 27 -6.27 19.86 2.86
N ILE A 28 -6.65 18.77 2.20
CA ILE A 28 -6.48 18.56 0.76
C ILE A 28 -7.15 19.69 -0.05
N TYR A 29 -8.40 19.99 0.24
CA TYR A 29 -9.20 20.89 -0.60
C TYR A 29 -9.10 22.35 -0.18
N SER A 30 -9.07 22.65 1.14
CA SER A 30 -9.05 24.04 1.62
C SER A 30 -7.62 24.57 1.76
N ASP A 31 -6.69 23.78 2.32
CA ASP A 31 -5.37 24.29 2.66
C ASP A 31 -4.35 24.07 1.52
N LEU A 32 -4.40 22.89 0.89
CA LEU A 32 -3.46 22.50 -0.17
C LEU A 32 -3.97 22.82 -1.58
N GLY A 33 -5.25 23.19 -1.73
CA GLY A 33 -5.83 23.65 -2.97
C GLY A 33 -5.95 22.60 -4.09
N CYS A 34 -6.07 21.31 -3.73
CA CYS A 34 -6.23 20.24 -4.71
C CYS A 34 -7.53 20.40 -5.50
N GLN A 35 -7.46 20.22 -6.82
CA GLN A 35 -8.61 20.35 -7.72
C GLN A 35 -9.19 19.01 -8.19
N LEU A 36 -8.55 17.91 -7.86
CA LEU A 36 -8.98 16.58 -8.30
C LEU A 36 -10.28 16.13 -7.64
N PRO A 37 -11.16 15.42 -8.37
CA PRO A 37 -12.26 14.68 -7.78
C PRO A 37 -11.73 13.52 -6.93
N ILE A 38 -12.57 13.07 -5.98
CA ILE A 38 -12.24 11.95 -5.09
C ILE A 38 -13.36 10.92 -5.09
N GLU A 39 -13.00 9.67 -5.32
CA GLU A 39 -13.85 8.52 -5.00
C GLU A 39 -13.65 8.09 -3.55
N ILE A 40 -14.73 8.10 -2.79
CA ILE A 40 -14.78 7.55 -1.44
C ILE A 40 -15.57 6.25 -1.48
N TRP A 41 -14.88 5.16 -1.19
CA TRP A 41 -15.41 3.81 -1.22
C TRP A 41 -15.80 3.31 0.16
N GLU A 42 -16.94 2.65 0.24
CA GLU A 42 -17.38 1.90 1.42
C GLU A 42 -17.62 0.43 1.05
N VAL A 43 -17.51 -0.44 2.06
CA VAL A 43 -17.81 -1.87 1.90
C VAL A 43 -19.18 -2.14 2.52
N GLY A 44 -20.24 -2.13 1.70
CA GLY A 44 -21.62 -2.21 2.18
C GLY A 44 -22.07 -0.90 2.83
N ASN A 45 -22.66 -0.99 4.04
CA ASN A 45 -23.19 0.17 4.77
C ASN A 45 -22.34 0.48 6.01
N GLU A 46 -21.02 0.63 5.83
CA GLU A 46 -20.10 0.86 6.95
C GLU A 46 -20.12 2.30 7.47
N LEU A 47 -20.48 3.27 6.61
CA LEU A 47 -20.58 4.68 7.00
C LEU A 47 -22.02 5.06 7.39
N SER A 48 -22.15 5.74 8.53
CA SER A 48 -23.41 6.33 8.94
C SER A 48 -23.83 7.47 8.00
N THR A 49 -25.14 7.70 7.90
CA THR A 49 -25.68 8.83 7.12
C THR A 49 -25.13 10.18 7.61
N GLU A 50 -24.90 10.31 8.92
CA GLU A 50 -24.32 11.52 9.51
C GLU A 50 -22.88 11.72 9.06
N SER A 51 -22.05 10.66 9.07
CA SER A 51 -20.67 10.69 8.60
C SER A 51 -20.59 11.07 7.13
N LYS A 52 -21.42 10.45 6.28
CA LYS A 52 -21.50 10.82 4.85
C LYS A 52 -21.87 12.29 4.66
N LYS A 53 -22.84 12.80 5.41
CA LYS A 53 -23.24 14.21 5.36
C LYS A 53 -22.10 15.15 5.75
N LYS A 54 -21.37 14.84 6.82
CA LYS A 54 -20.20 15.64 7.26
C LYS A 54 -19.11 15.65 6.23
N ILE A 55 -18.80 14.50 5.65
CA ILE A 55 -17.78 14.37 4.59
C ILE A 55 -18.20 15.14 3.35
N SER A 56 -19.45 14.97 2.88
CA SER A 56 -19.98 15.65 1.69
C SER A 56 -20.04 17.18 1.83
N ALA A 57 -20.03 17.70 3.05
CA ALA A 57 -20.03 19.14 3.29
C ALA A 57 -18.66 19.81 3.04
N ILE A 58 -17.58 19.03 2.87
CA ILE A 58 -16.22 19.57 2.68
C ILE A 58 -16.01 20.06 1.26
N THR A 59 -16.50 19.32 0.26
CA THR A 59 -16.32 19.63 -1.16
C THR A 59 -17.40 18.95 -2.00
N ASP A 60 -17.72 19.54 -3.13
CA ASP A 60 -18.63 19.00 -4.16
C ASP A 60 -17.97 17.99 -5.09
N LYS A 61 -16.66 17.75 -4.91
CA LYS A 61 -15.84 16.85 -5.76
C LYS A 61 -15.90 15.39 -5.34
N ILE A 62 -16.72 15.04 -4.33
CA ILE A 62 -16.83 13.68 -3.82
C ILE A 62 -17.74 12.83 -4.69
N ILE A 63 -17.24 11.67 -5.06
CA ILE A 63 -17.96 10.62 -5.77
C ILE A 63 -18.06 9.44 -4.80
N TRP A 64 -19.27 9.14 -4.33
CA TRP A 64 -19.51 8.00 -3.46
C TRP A 64 -19.55 6.71 -4.29
N ARG A 65 -18.84 5.68 -3.81
CA ARG A 65 -18.83 4.36 -4.43
C ARG A 65 -19.01 3.28 -3.35
N ASN A 66 -19.56 2.16 -3.75
CA ASN A 66 -19.76 1.04 -2.87
C ASN A 66 -19.26 -0.26 -3.53
N VAL A 67 -18.54 -1.08 -2.76
CA VAL A 67 -18.10 -2.39 -3.23
C VAL A 67 -19.26 -3.27 -3.65
N SER A 68 -20.44 -3.08 -3.03
CA SER A 68 -21.70 -3.78 -3.39
C SER A 68 -22.19 -3.51 -4.81
N GLU A 69 -21.70 -2.47 -5.47
CA GLU A 69 -22.02 -2.22 -6.89
C GLU A 69 -21.40 -3.27 -7.84
N PHE A 70 -20.41 -4.02 -7.36
CA PHE A 70 -19.59 -4.94 -8.15
C PHE A 70 -19.64 -6.39 -7.68
N THR A 71 -19.95 -6.63 -6.39
CA THR A 71 -19.95 -7.97 -5.80
C THR A 71 -20.85 -8.06 -4.57
N ASP A 72 -21.50 -9.21 -4.40
CA ASP A 72 -22.28 -9.54 -3.19
C ASP A 72 -21.39 -10.06 -2.06
N ASN A 73 -20.16 -10.49 -2.35
CA ASN A 73 -19.24 -11.02 -1.35
C ASN A 73 -18.48 -9.91 -0.60
N LEU A 74 -19.21 -9.08 0.11
CA LEU A 74 -18.65 -7.93 0.82
C LEU A 74 -17.66 -8.32 1.93
N ALA A 75 -17.92 -9.45 2.61
CA ALA A 75 -17.06 -9.91 3.70
C ALA A 75 -15.64 -10.23 3.21
N HIS A 76 -15.49 -10.66 1.99
CA HIS A 76 -14.23 -10.96 1.36
C HIS A 76 -13.35 -9.71 1.19
N TRP A 77 -13.98 -8.55 0.96
CA TRP A 77 -13.28 -7.29 0.71
C TRP A 77 -13.17 -6.37 1.94
N LYS A 78 -13.48 -6.89 3.14
CA LYS A 78 -13.28 -6.17 4.40
C LYS A 78 -11.85 -6.33 4.90
N GLY A 79 -11.01 -5.33 4.70
CA GLY A 79 -9.61 -5.34 5.13
C GLY A 79 -8.70 -4.65 4.13
N PHE A 80 -7.40 -4.95 4.19
CA PHE A 80 -6.39 -4.30 3.34
C PHE A 80 -6.60 -4.58 1.84
N GLN A 81 -7.13 -5.74 1.50
CA GLN A 81 -7.39 -6.15 0.11
C GLN A 81 -8.36 -5.23 -0.62
N VAL A 82 -9.19 -4.46 0.08
CA VAL A 82 -10.09 -3.49 -0.55
C VAL A 82 -9.34 -2.46 -1.39
N LYS A 83 -8.10 -2.13 -1.06
CA LYS A 83 -7.28 -1.18 -1.84
C LYS A 83 -7.09 -1.63 -3.28
N ALA A 84 -6.75 -2.89 -3.49
CA ALA A 84 -6.61 -3.46 -4.83
C ALA A 84 -7.95 -3.46 -5.58
N PHE A 85 -9.05 -3.78 -4.89
CA PHE A 85 -10.39 -3.76 -5.44
C PHE A 85 -10.79 -2.38 -5.95
N ILE A 86 -10.63 -1.34 -5.11
CA ILE A 86 -11.04 0.02 -5.46
C ILE A 86 -10.16 0.63 -6.55
N VAL A 87 -8.86 0.31 -6.58
CA VAL A 87 -7.98 0.70 -7.69
C VAL A 87 -8.43 0.05 -8.98
N ALA A 88 -8.77 -1.25 -8.96
CA ALA A 88 -9.20 -1.96 -10.17
C ALA A 88 -10.55 -1.47 -10.71
N ASN A 89 -11.46 -1.04 -9.84
CA ASN A 89 -12.84 -0.65 -10.19
C ASN A 89 -13.10 0.87 -10.17
N SER A 90 -12.08 1.69 -9.93
CA SER A 90 -12.20 3.15 -9.97
C SER A 90 -12.67 3.63 -11.36
N SER A 91 -13.42 4.73 -11.39
CA SER A 91 -13.80 5.38 -12.65
C SER A 91 -12.67 6.25 -13.25
N PHE A 92 -11.61 6.51 -12.47
CA PHE A 92 -10.45 7.26 -12.93
C PHE A 92 -9.48 6.39 -13.72
N ASN A 93 -8.85 6.96 -14.72
CA ASN A 93 -7.75 6.31 -15.42
C ASN A 93 -6.42 6.41 -14.65
N GLU A 94 -6.15 7.60 -14.11
CA GLU A 94 -5.00 7.83 -13.22
C GLU A 94 -5.50 7.96 -11.78
N VAL A 95 -5.12 7.00 -10.95
CA VAL A 95 -5.57 6.88 -9.56
C VAL A 95 -4.44 7.29 -8.62
N LEU A 96 -4.73 8.15 -7.64
CA LEU A 96 -3.93 8.32 -6.46
C LEU A 96 -4.70 7.74 -5.27
N LEU A 97 -4.36 6.51 -4.92
CA LEU A 97 -4.85 5.81 -3.74
C LEU A 97 -4.17 6.35 -2.49
N PHE A 98 -4.92 6.52 -1.39
CA PHE A 98 -4.34 6.84 -0.08
C PHE A 98 -5.14 6.23 1.08
N ASP A 99 -4.46 6.01 2.21
CA ASP A 99 -5.06 5.48 3.44
C ASP A 99 -5.91 6.51 4.15
N ALA A 100 -7.08 6.07 4.66
CA ALA A 100 -8.05 6.94 5.35
C ALA A 100 -7.53 7.56 6.66
N ASP A 101 -6.51 6.98 7.27
CA ASP A 101 -5.83 7.49 8.47
C ASP A 101 -4.57 8.31 8.17
N GLY A 102 -4.34 8.61 6.91
CA GLY A 102 -3.22 9.42 6.45
C GLY A 102 -3.56 10.88 6.26
N ILE A 103 -2.54 11.73 6.28
CA ILE A 103 -2.65 13.18 6.14
C ILE A 103 -1.63 13.67 5.11
N PHE A 104 -2.09 14.40 4.09
CA PHE A 104 -1.22 15.06 3.14
C PHE A 104 -0.66 16.38 3.70
N HIS A 105 0.61 16.65 3.42
CA HIS A 105 1.31 17.89 3.76
C HIS A 105 1.70 18.70 2.53
N GLN A 106 1.56 18.14 1.34
CA GLN A 106 1.67 18.82 0.05
C GLN A 106 0.46 18.46 -0.80
N ASN A 107 0.15 19.29 -1.81
CA ASN A 107 -0.95 18.99 -2.71
C ASN A 107 -0.71 17.64 -3.42
N PRO A 108 -1.58 16.62 -3.20
CA PRO A 108 -1.41 15.29 -3.76
C PRO A 108 -1.42 15.28 -5.28
N GLU A 109 -2.10 16.24 -5.92
CA GLU A 109 -2.16 16.39 -7.37
C GLU A 109 -0.77 16.52 -8.01
N ASN A 110 0.18 17.12 -7.29
CA ASN A 110 1.53 17.36 -7.79
C ASN A 110 2.31 16.06 -8.05
N LEU A 111 1.96 14.95 -7.38
CA LEU A 111 2.61 13.65 -7.59
C LEU A 111 2.46 13.15 -9.03
N PHE A 112 1.37 13.48 -9.68
CA PHE A 112 1.18 13.15 -11.09
C PHE A 112 2.14 13.88 -12.05
N SER A 113 2.82 14.91 -11.58
CA SER A 113 3.85 15.64 -12.33
C SER A 113 5.26 15.18 -12.00
N ASP A 114 5.42 14.20 -11.10
CA ASP A 114 6.72 13.60 -10.78
C ASP A 114 7.33 12.93 -12.01
N ALA A 115 8.63 13.12 -12.21
CA ALA A 115 9.32 12.57 -13.39
C ALA A 115 9.24 11.03 -13.46
N GLY A 116 9.38 10.36 -12.32
CA GLY A 116 9.27 8.91 -12.26
C GLY A 116 7.84 8.41 -12.55
N TYR A 117 6.82 9.13 -12.07
CA TYR A 117 5.43 8.83 -12.44
C TYR A 117 5.17 9.09 -13.93
N GLN A 118 5.66 10.18 -14.48
CA GLN A 118 5.48 10.50 -15.91
C GLN A 118 6.13 9.43 -16.80
N ASP A 119 7.29 8.96 -16.42
CA ASP A 119 8.02 7.91 -17.13
C ASP A 119 7.27 6.57 -17.08
N THR A 120 7.02 6.07 -15.88
CA THR A 120 6.48 4.72 -15.69
C THR A 120 4.96 4.66 -15.63
N GLY A 121 4.28 5.70 -15.14
CA GLY A 121 2.85 5.70 -14.84
C GLY A 121 2.47 4.95 -13.56
N PHE A 122 3.46 4.48 -12.78
CA PHE A 122 3.24 3.80 -11.52
C PHE A 122 4.29 4.22 -10.49
N TYR A 123 3.83 4.85 -9.39
CA TYR A 123 4.71 5.41 -8.36
C TYR A 123 4.36 4.87 -6.97
N LEU A 124 5.36 4.36 -6.29
CA LEU A 124 5.28 3.75 -4.97
C LEU A 124 6.19 4.45 -3.98
N PHE A 125 5.84 4.44 -2.72
CA PHE A 125 6.70 4.92 -1.63
C PHE A 125 7.36 3.75 -0.90
N ARG A 126 8.59 3.94 -0.41
CA ARG A 126 9.28 2.95 0.41
C ARG A 126 8.68 2.87 1.81
N ASP A 127 8.67 1.69 2.39
CA ASP A 127 8.28 1.48 3.79
C ASP A 127 9.43 1.87 4.75
N LEU A 128 9.19 1.72 6.04
CA LEU A 128 10.20 1.92 7.07
C LEU A 128 11.31 0.87 6.96
N LYS A 129 12.56 1.33 6.94
CA LYS A 129 13.72 0.43 6.90
C LYS A 129 13.93 -0.35 8.22
N ARG A 130 13.13 -0.11 9.25
CA ARG A 130 13.24 -0.81 10.55
C ARG A 130 12.90 -2.30 10.52
N TRP A 131 12.17 -2.76 9.51
CA TRP A 131 11.81 -4.16 9.35
C TRP A 131 12.96 -4.99 8.77
N VAL A 132 14.13 -4.81 9.36
CA VAL A 132 15.33 -5.57 9.00
C VAL A 132 15.54 -6.63 10.07
N PHE A 133 15.78 -7.86 9.67
CA PHE A 133 16.16 -8.90 10.61
C PHE A 133 17.33 -9.75 10.11
N GLU A 134 18.05 -10.30 11.05
CA GLU A 134 19.17 -11.19 10.82
C GLU A 134 18.83 -12.58 11.36
N PHE A 135 19.21 -13.61 10.63
CA PHE A 135 19.17 -14.95 11.17
C PHE A 135 20.35 -15.13 12.15
N ASN A 136 20.04 -15.43 13.41
CA ASN A 136 21.06 -15.68 14.40
C ASN A 136 21.77 -17.05 14.17
N TRP A 137 22.88 -17.28 14.87
CA TRP A 137 23.65 -18.51 14.71
C TRP A 137 22.82 -19.78 15.03
N TYR A 138 21.87 -19.67 15.95
CA TYR A 138 21.01 -20.78 16.33
C TYR A 138 20.02 -21.13 15.20
N ASP A 139 19.43 -20.16 14.54
CA ASP A 139 18.54 -20.37 13.38
C ASP A 139 19.34 -21.04 12.25
N LYS A 140 20.59 -20.59 12.03
CA LYS A 140 21.51 -21.17 11.04
C LYS A 140 21.84 -22.63 11.38
N LEU A 141 22.18 -22.92 12.64
CA LEU A 141 22.49 -24.27 13.10
C LEU A 141 21.28 -25.21 12.99
N MET A 142 20.10 -24.78 13.45
CA MET A 142 18.88 -25.58 13.42
C MET A 142 18.45 -25.91 11.99
N TYR A 143 18.69 -24.99 11.06
CA TYR A 143 18.48 -25.24 9.63
C TYR A 143 19.46 -26.29 9.09
N GLN A 144 20.77 -26.14 9.36
CA GLN A 144 21.81 -27.07 8.92
C GLN A 144 21.58 -28.49 9.44
N LEU A 145 21.04 -28.62 10.65
CA LEU A 145 20.70 -29.90 11.28
C LEU A 145 19.35 -30.48 10.82
N GLY A 146 18.62 -29.78 9.95
CA GLY A 146 17.28 -30.17 9.49
C GLY A 146 16.22 -30.15 10.60
N LEU A 147 16.52 -29.56 11.75
CA LEU A 147 15.65 -29.49 12.92
C LEU A 147 14.70 -28.28 12.80
N ARG A 148 13.48 -28.54 12.37
CA ARG A 148 12.43 -27.52 12.24
C ARG A 148 11.67 -27.38 13.55
N LYS A 149 12.02 -26.42 14.42
CA LYS A 149 11.12 -26.03 15.51
C LYS A 149 10.26 -24.86 15.06
N PRO A 150 8.91 -24.92 15.28
CA PRO A 150 8.07 -23.74 15.08
C PRO A 150 8.50 -22.67 16.09
N PHE A 151 8.91 -21.52 15.60
CA PHE A 151 9.27 -20.39 16.43
C PHE A 151 8.01 -19.81 17.09
N LYS A 152 7.98 -19.69 18.43
CA LYS A 152 6.97 -18.91 19.13
C LYS A 152 7.31 -17.44 18.94
N GLY A 153 6.75 -16.79 17.93
CA GLY A 153 7.03 -15.40 17.62
C GLY A 153 6.44 -14.94 16.29
N ASN A 154 6.86 -13.78 15.83
CA ASN A 154 6.44 -13.26 14.55
C ASN A 154 6.78 -14.28 13.44
N LYS A 155 5.74 -14.73 12.70
CA LYS A 155 5.87 -15.73 11.62
C LYS A 155 6.95 -15.39 10.60
N PHE A 156 7.20 -14.09 10.37
CA PHE A 156 8.15 -13.59 9.39
C PHE A 156 9.62 -13.73 9.81
N ARG A 157 9.88 -14.06 11.08
CA ARG A 157 11.24 -14.33 11.61
C ARG A 157 11.62 -15.80 11.60
N ASN A 158 10.80 -16.66 11.00
CA ASN A 158 11.05 -18.09 10.92
C ASN A 158 11.71 -18.44 9.58
N TYR A 159 12.83 -19.16 9.61
CA TYR A 159 13.51 -19.56 8.39
C TYR A 159 12.65 -20.44 7.46
N ALA A 160 11.82 -21.33 8.01
CA ALA A 160 10.90 -22.12 7.20
C ALA A 160 9.88 -21.23 6.44
N PHE A 161 9.41 -20.17 7.09
CA PHE A 161 8.56 -19.17 6.47
C PHE A 161 9.31 -18.41 5.36
N TYR A 162 10.56 -18.04 5.63
CA TYR A 162 11.43 -17.40 4.65
C TYR A 162 11.57 -18.23 3.37
N GLN A 163 11.83 -19.54 3.48
CA GLN A 163 11.90 -20.44 2.33
C GLN A 163 10.56 -20.55 1.59
N GLN A 164 9.44 -20.60 2.31
CA GLN A 164 8.10 -20.63 1.72
C GLN A 164 7.82 -19.34 0.95
N ARG A 165 8.20 -18.18 1.52
CA ARG A 165 8.10 -16.87 0.85
C ARG A 165 8.96 -16.83 -0.42
N GLN A 166 10.21 -17.30 -0.37
CA GLN A 166 11.06 -17.40 -1.55
C GLN A 166 10.40 -18.25 -2.64
N SER A 167 9.95 -19.45 -2.29
CA SER A 167 9.33 -20.36 -3.23
C SER A 167 8.03 -19.79 -3.81
N TRP A 168 7.22 -19.11 -2.99
CA TRP A 168 5.99 -18.47 -3.43
C TRP A 168 6.29 -17.34 -4.42
N LEU A 169 7.20 -16.42 -4.07
CA LEU A 169 7.53 -15.28 -4.93
C LEU A 169 8.22 -15.69 -6.23
N ARG A 170 9.14 -16.68 -6.16
CA ARG A 170 9.74 -17.25 -7.38
C ARG A 170 8.68 -17.83 -8.32
N ARG A 171 7.65 -18.52 -7.79
CA ARG A 171 6.52 -19.01 -8.61
C ARG A 171 5.70 -17.86 -9.21
N CYS A 172 5.39 -16.81 -8.43
CA CYS A 172 4.72 -15.61 -8.95
C CYS A 172 5.46 -15.00 -10.15
N LEU A 173 6.79 -15.10 -10.15
CA LEU A 173 7.67 -14.56 -11.19
C LEU A 173 8.14 -15.64 -12.19
N ASN A 174 7.42 -16.77 -12.31
CA ASN A 174 7.73 -17.87 -13.23
C ASN A 174 9.16 -18.40 -13.09
N ASN A 175 9.73 -18.36 -11.88
CA ASN A 175 11.12 -18.73 -11.58
C ASN A 175 12.19 -17.96 -12.38
N GLN A 176 11.88 -16.74 -12.79
CA GLN A 176 12.80 -15.85 -13.52
C GLN A 176 12.95 -14.55 -12.74
N LYS A 177 14.21 -14.18 -12.43
CA LYS A 177 14.50 -12.90 -11.79
C LYS A 177 14.31 -11.77 -12.82
N PRO A 178 13.39 -10.82 -12.57
CA PRO A 178 13.25 -9.64 -13.42
C PRO A 178 14.51 -8.74 -13.34
N GLU A 179 14.84 -8.01 -14.41
CA GLU A 179 15.96 -7.07 -14.42
C GLU A 179 15.79 -5.93 -13.39
N ASN A 180 14.57 -5.44 -13.25
CA ASN A 180 14.21 -4.38 -12.30
C ASN A 180 13.81 -4.91 -10.92
N PHE A 181 14.24 -6.15 -10.56
CA PHE A 181 13.95 -6.72 -9.25
C PHE A 181 14.67 -5.91 -8.16
N PRO A 182 13.97 -5.54 -7.05
CA PRO A 182 14.56 -4.75 -5.99
C PRO A 182 15.80 -5.42 -5.39
N ILE A 183 16.91 -4.69 -5.34
CA ILE A 183 18.17 -5.22 -4.79
C ILE A 183 18.03 -5.61 -3.31
N GLU A 184 17.18 -4.89 -2.58
CA GLU A 184 16.89 -5.14 -1.18
C GLU A 184 16.21 -6.50 -0.95
N TRP A 185 15.62 -7.06 -2.00
CA TRP A 185 14.96 -8.37 -1.98
C TRP A 185 15.73 -9.44 -2.76
N ASP A 186 16.97 -9.18 -3.19
CA ASP A 186 17.82 -10.11 -3.92
C ASP A 186 18.02 -11.46 -3.22
N TYR A 187 17.88 -11.48 -1.90
CA TYR A 187 17.91 -12.68 -1.09
C TYR A 187 16.86 -13.74 -1.53
N ILE A 188 15.79 -13.31 -2.19
CA ILE A 188 14.77 -14.23 -2.74
C ILE A 188 15.38 -15.18 -3.79
N TRP A 189 16.42 -14.75 -4.48
CA TRP A 189 17.07 -15.51 -5.57
C TRP A 189 18.34 -16.25 -5.12
N LYS A 190 18.76 -16.07 -3.89
CA LYS A 190 19.91 -16.77 -3.31
C LYS A 190 19.44 -18.03 -2.59
N ASP A 191 20.21 -19.10 -2.68
CA ASP A 191 19.96 -20.31 -1.92
C ASP A 191 20.64 -20.22 -0.55
N GLY A 192 20.09 -20.96 0.41
CA GLY A 192 20.61 -20.96 1.77
C GLY A 192 20.10 -19.83 2.66
N ILE A 193 20.76 -19.63 3.79
CA ILE A 193 20.44 -18.59 4.75
C ILE A 193 21.16 -17.30 4.32
N PRO A 194 20.46 -16.16 4.24
CA PRO A 194 21.11 -14.88 4.00
C PRO A 194 22.19 -14.60 5.06
N GLU A 195 23.36 -14.23 4.59
CA GLU A 195 24.47 -13.79 5.46
C GLU A 195 24.25 -12.37 5.96
N GLU A 196 23.64 -11.53 5.09
CA GLU A 196 23.32 -10.15 5.36
C GLU A 196 21.89 -9.99 5.89
N PRO A 197 21.62 -8.91 6.64
CA PRO A 197 20.27 -8.57 7.06
C PRO A 197 19.30 -8.45 5.90
N VAL A 198 18.08 -8.96 6.05
CA VAL A 198 17.05 -8.89 5.02
C VAL A 198 15.97 -7.90 5.41
N ILE A 199 15.48 -7.17 4.43
CA ILE A 199 14.36 -6.26 4.58
C ILE A 199 13.07 -7.04 4.39
N GLU A 200 12.16 -6.91 5.36
CA GLU A 200 10.90 -7.65 5.37
C GLU A 200 9.84 -7.01 4.47
N THR A 201 9.80 -5.67 4.41
CA THR A 201 8.90 -4.87 3.59
C THR A 201 9.70 -3.93 2.69
N TYR A 202 9.23 -3.71 1.46
CA TYR A 202 9.90 -2.86 0.47
C TYR A 202 9.16 -1.55 0.23
N VAL A 203 7.84 -1.66 0.03
CA VAL A 203 6.98 -0.51 -0.22
C VAL A 203 5.90 -0.37 0.84
N ASP A 204 5.40 0.84 0.98
CA ASP A 204 4.21 1.16 1.74
C ASP A 204 3.06 1.45 0.77
N SER A 205 1.86 0.99 1.11
CA SER A 205 0.64 1.24 0.34
C SER A 205 -0.21 2.37 0.89
N GLY A 206 0.35 3.17 1.79
CA GLY A 206 -0.32 4.36 2.34
C GLY A 206 -0.61 5.43 1.29
N VAL A 207 0.26 5.53 0.27
CA VAL A 207 0.03 6.32 -0.95
C VAL A 207 0.55 5.56 -2.16
N VAL A 208 -0.28 5.46 -3.20
CA VAL A 208 0.05 4.80 -4.47
C VAL A 208 -0.52 5.61 -5.63
N ALA A 209 0.29 5.97 -6.62
CA ALA A 209 -0.21 6.57 -7.85
C ALA A 209 -0.04 5.61 -9.02
N ILE A 210 -1.11 5.32 -9.78
CA ILE A 210 -1.08 4.38 -10.90
C ILE A 210 -1.97 4.83 -12.06
N ASN A 211 -1.43 4.73 -13.27
CA ASN A 211 -2.17 4.90 -14.51
C ASN A 211 -2.66 3.52 -14.99
N ARG A 212 -3.95 3.28 -14.82
CA ARG A 212 -4.58 1.97 -15.10
C ARG A 212 -4.53 1.58 -16.59
N SER A 213 -4.55 2.56 -17.49
CA SER A 213 -4.44 2.28 -18.93
C SER A 213 -3.03 1.91 -19.35
N LYS A 214 -2.00 2.43 -18.67
CA LYS A 214 -0.61 2.02 -18.89
C LYS A 214 -0.28 0.67 -18.23
N HIS A 215 -1.07 0.27 -17.20
CA HIS A 215 -0.80 -0.90 -16.35
C HIS A 215 -1.97 -1.91 -16.30
N PRO A 216 -2.55 -2.32 -17.44
CA PRO A 216 -3.72 -3.19 -17.43
C PRO A 216 -3.42 -4.58 -16.86
N GLU A 217 -2.24 -5.14 -17.12
CA GLU A 217 -1.86 -6.46 -16.60
C GLU A 217 -1.46 -6.39 -15.12
N THR A 218 -0.78 -5.32 -14.68
CA THR A 218 -0.52 -5.05 -13.26
C THR A 218 -1.83 -5.02 -12.47
N ILE A 219 -2.85 -4.30 -12.97
CA ILE A 219 -4.16 -4.22 -12.29
C ILE A 219 -4.81 -5.61 -12.17
N LYS A 220 -4.75 -6.44 -13.20
CA LYS A 220 -5.25 -7.83 -13.14
C LYS A 220 -4.50 -8.67 -12.11
N CYS A 221 -3.17 -8.60 -12.13
CA CYS A 221 -2.33 -9.32 -11.16
C CYS A 221 -2.57 -8.82 -9.72
N LEU A 222 -2.67 -7.50 -9.53
CA LEU A 222 -2.95 -6.87 -8.24
C LEU A 222 -4.29 -7.33 -7.68
N TYR A 223 -5.33 -7.31 -8.51
CA TYR A 223 -6.65 -7.81 -8.14
C TYR A 223 -6.59 -9.29 -7.76
N ALA A 224 -5.98 -10.14 -8.59
CA ALA A 224 -5.89 -11.58 -8.35
C ALA A 224 -5.13 -11.94 -7.07
N LEU A 225 -4.00 -11.26 -6.77
CA LEU A 225 -3.25 -11.46 -5.54
C LEU A 225 -4.08 -11.10 -4.30
N ASN A 226 -4.89 -10.05 -4.37
CA ASN A 226 -5.70 -9.58 -3.27
C ASN A 226 -7.05 -10.32 -3.18
N ASP A 227 -7.60 -10.78 -4.26
CA ASP A 227 -8.73 -11.71 -4.26
C ASP A 227 -8.34 -13.05 -3.60
N ASN A 228 -7.12 -13.53 -3.85
CA ASN A 228 -6.56 -14.69 -3.14
C ASN A 228 -5.82 -14.29 -1.83
N HIS A 229 -6.23 -13.22 -1.15
CA HIS A 229 -5.56 -12.73 0.07
C HIS A 229 -5.42 -13.79 1.17
N PRO A 230 -6.35 -14.77 1.37
CA PRO A 230 -6.15 -15.79 2.41
C PRO A 230 -4.90 -16.64 2.21
N ASP A 231 -4.43 -16.78 0.95
CA ASP A 231 -3.17 -17.45 0.64
C ASP A 231 -2.01 -16.45 0.50
N THR A 232 -2.19 -15.39 -0.27
CA THR A 232 -1.16 -14.36 -0.54
C THR A 232 -0.61 -13.75 0.76
N TYR A 233 -1.47 -13.36 1.68
CA TYR A 233 -1.07 -12.71 2.94
C TYR A 233 -0.42 -13.65 3.96
N LYS A 234 -0.28 -14.93 3.62
CA LYS A 234 0.63 -15.81 4.37
C LYS A 234 2.10 -15.44 4.14
N TYR A 235 2.43 -14.86 2.98
CA TYR A 235 3.79 -14.61 2.52
C TYR A 235 4.19 -13.13 2.54
N VAL A 236 3.24 -12.21 2.59
CA VAL A 236 3.46 -10.76 2.59
C VAL A 236 2.70 -10.06 3.71
N TRP A 237 3.05 -8.81 4.00
CA TRP A 237 2.35 -7.97 4.97
C TRP A 237 1.16 -7.27 4.32
N GLY A 238 0.01 -7.94 4.34
CA GLY A 238 -1.21 -7.37 3.77
C GLY A 238 -1.06 -7.06 2.28
N ASP A 239 -1.60 -5.93 1.85
CA ASP A 239 -1.60 -5.48 0.46
C ASP A 239 -0.29 -4.83 0.00
N LYS A 240 0.56 -4.33 0.91
CA LYS A 240 1.73 -3.50 0.61
C LYS A 240 2.58 -4.06 -0.54
N GLU A 241 3.06 -5.30 -0.38
CA GLU A 241 3.96 -5.92 -1.34
C GLU A 241 3.25 -6.34 -2.64
N THR A 242 1.92 -6.48 -2.62
CA THR A 242 1.19 -6.92 -3.81
C THR A 242 1.25 -5.91 -4.96
N PHE A 243 1.45 -4.63 -4.67
CA PHE A 243 1.54 -3.59 -5.68
C PHE A 243 2.76 -3.76 -6.61
N TRP A 244 3.97 -3.84 -6.05
CA TRP A 244 5.17 -3.99 -6.87
C TRP A 244 5.34 -5.42 -7.41
N ILE A 245 4.90 -6.43 -6.64
CA ILE A 245 4.92 -7.82 -7.11
C ILE A 245 4.04 -7.98 -8.35
N SER A 246 2.85 -7.37 -8.36
CA SER A 246 1.96 -7.41 -9.51
C SER A 246 2.57 -6.76 -10.76
N ALA A 247 3.30 -5.66 -10.59
CA ALA A 247 4.01 -5.02 -11.71
C ALA A 247 5.12 -5.92 -12.27
N LEU A 248 5.89 -6.59 -11.40
CA LEU A 248 6.89 -7.56 -11.84
C LEU A 248 6.27 -8.78 -12.55
N MET A 249 5.14 -9.29 -12.03
CA MET A 249 4.40 -10.38 -12.70
C MET A 249 3.92 -9.96 -14.09
N ALA A 250 3.45 -8.73 -14.22
CA ALA A 250 3.00 -8.15 -15.47
C ALA A 250 4.14 -7.73 -16.41
N LYS A 251 5.38 -7.64 -15.91
CA LYS A 251 6.54 -7.07 -16.61
C LYS A 251 6.30 -5.61 -17.04
N GLU A 252 5.55 -4.87 -16.25
CA GLU A 252 5.26 -3.46 -16.46
C GLU A 252 6.14 -2.61 -15.54
N PRO A 253 6.62 -1.44 -16.00
CA PRO A 253 7.57 -0.62 -15.23
C PRO A 253 6.89 0.07 -14.06
N PHE A 254 7.63 0.35 -13.00
CA PHE A 254 7.19 1.17 -11.87
C PHE A 254 8.37 1.94 -11.28
N THR A 255 8.06 3.04 -10.63
CA THR A 255 9.03 3.86 -9.89
C THR A 255 8.79 3.70 -8.40
N VAL A 256 9.85 3.60 -7.63
CA VAL A 256 9.80 3.66 -6.17
C VAL A 256 10.53 4.90 -5.70
N ASN A 257 9.89 5.68 -4.85
CA ASN A 257 10.50 6.85 -4.22
C ASN A 257 11.86 6.45 -3.61
N PRO A 258 12.95 7.13 -3.93
CA PRO A 258 14.27 6.79 -3.41
C PRO A 258 14.38 6.97 -1.89
N GLN A 259 13.56 7.82 -1.29
CA GLN A 259 13.54 8.10 0.14
C GLN A 259 12.76 7.03 0.90
N TRP A 260 13.38 6.48 1.94
CA TRP A 260 12.69 5.60 2.88
C TRP A 260 11.72 6.39 3.74
N ALA A 261 10.63 5.74 4.15
CA ALA A 261 9.81 6.26 5.24
C ALA A 261 10.65 6.41 6.51
N TYR A 262 10.28 7.37 7.34
CA TYR A 262 10.90 7.61 8.64
C TYR A 262 9.83 7.84 9.71
N GLU A 263 10.24 7.79 10.96
CA GLU A 263 9.36 8.03 12.12
C GLU A 263 9.61 9.39 12.72
N GLU A 264 8.54 10.09 13.04
CA GLU A 264 8.57 11.29 13.88
C GLU A 264 7.67 11.07 15.09
N ALA A 265 8.13 11.60 16.24
CA ALA A 265 7.28 11.67 17.42
C ALA A 265 6.05 12.52 17.11
N SER A 266 4.84 11.99 17.35
CA SER A 266 3.64 12.80 17.19
C SER A 266 3.65 13.93 18.21
N ASP A 267 3.79 15.19 17.75
CA ASP A 267 3.42 16.31 18.58
C ASP A 267 1.88 16.37 18.63
N ASN A 268 1.35 16.73 19.80
CA ASN A 268 -0.10 16.83 19.99
C ASN A 268 -0.71 18.08 19.32
N SER A 269 0.04 18.82 18.53
CA SER A 269 -0.37 20.11 17.94
C SER A 269 -1.48 19.95 16.89
N GLU A 270 -1.58 18.79 16.27
CA GLU A 270 -2.63 18.48 15.28
C GLU A 270 -3.92 17.84 15.90
N GLY A 271 -4.03 17.80 17.23
CA GLY A 271 -5.23 17.28 17.92
C GLY A 271 -5.30 15.76 18.01
N TRP A 272 -4.26 15.05 17.62
CA TRP A 272 -4.19 13.58 17.67
C TRP A 272 -3.63 13.11 19.01
N LYS A 273 -4.49 12.66 19.92
CA LYS A 273 -4.07 12.02 21.16
C LYS A 273 -3.49 10.64 20.91
N THR A 274 -2.32 10.54 20.30
CA THR A 274 -1.64 9.26 20.17
C THR A 274 -0.19 9.38 20.63
N LYS A 275 0.20 8.50 21.53
CA LYS A 275 1.59 8.29 21.98
C LYS A 275 2.43 7.47 20.98
N LYS A 276 2.06 7.47 19.69
CA LYS A 276 2.67 6.61 18.67
C LYS A 276 3.38 7.49 17.65
N ASP A 277 4.54 7.04 17.23
CA ASP A 277 5.29 7.71 16.20
C ASP A 277 4.49 7.70 14.88
N LEU A 278 4.54 8.82 14.16
CA LEU A 278 3.98 8.93 12.82
C LEU A 278 4.94 8.31 11.82
N ILE A 279 4.39 7.55 10.88
CA ILE A 279 5.15 7.11 9.70
C ILE A 279 5.07 8.23 8.67
N CYS A 280 6.23 8.78 8.31
CA CYS A 280 6.37 9.92 7.44
C CYS A 280 6.92 9.51 6.08
N GLN A 281 6.25 9.92 5.02
CA GLN A 281 6.71 9.78 3.64
C GLN A 281 7.17 11.15 3.13
N ALA A 282 8.44 11.24 2.74
CA ALA A 282 8.95 12.45 2.10
C ALA A 282 8.89 12.32 0.57
N TRP A 283 8.68 13.44 -0.10
CA TRP A 283 8.73 13.55 -1.56
C TRP A 283 9.41 14.87 -1.93
N ASN A 284 10.39 14.80 -2.84
CA ASN A 284 11.24 15.93 -3.20
C ASN A 284 11.88 16.65 -2.00
N GLY A 285 12.35 15.86 -1.02
CA GLY A 285 13.02 16.36 0.18
C GLY A 285 12.10 17.04 1.20
N LYS A 286 10.78 16.99 1.03
CA LYS A 286 9.80 17.58 1.94
C LYS A 286 8.79 16.54 2.38
N LEU A 287 8.26 16.70 3.60
CA LEU A 287 7.19 15.86 4.10
C LEU A 287 6.00 15.92 3.14
N PHE A 288 5.55 14.74 2.68
CA PHE A 288 4.44 14.61 1.73
C PHE A 288 3.19 14.04 2.38
N PHE A 289 3.36 12.94 3.12
CA PHE A 289 2.26 12.21 3.72
C PHE A 289 2.67 11.62 5.06
N THR A 290 1.77 11.66 6.03
CA THR A 290 1.94 10.98 7.31
C THR A 290 0.81 10.00 7.53
N GLN A 291 1.09 8.87 8.14
CA GLN A 291 0.10 7.91 8.58
C GLN A 291 0.40 7.44 10.00
N LYS A 292 -0.63 6.97 10.68
CA LYS A 292 -0.48 6.44 12.01
C LYS A 292 0.24 5.11 11.95
N GLY A 293 1.35 4.98 12.67
CA GLY A 293 2.02 3.70 12.81
C GLY A 293 1.06 2.65 13.37
N VAL A 294 0.92 1.54 12.67
CA VAL A 294 0.23 0.36 13.20
C VAL A 294 1.14 -0.28 14.24
N VAL A 295 0.67 -0.43 15.47
CA VAL A 295 1.31 -1.22 16.51
C VAL A 295 0.70 -2.59 16.57
#